data_2a52ea8774242ee3cb6a74ddf9a33187
#
_entry.id   2a52ea8774242ee3cb6a74ddf9a33187
#
_cell.length_a   1.000
_cell.length_b   1.000
_cell.length_c   1.000
_cell.angle_alpha   90.00
_cell.angle_beta   90.00
_cell.angle_gamma   90.00
#
_symmetry.space_group_name_H-M   'P 1'
#
loop_
_entity.id
_entity.type
_entity.pdbx_description
1 polymer ?
#
loop_
_entity_poly.entity_id
_entity_poly.type
_entity_poly.pdbx_seq_one_letter_code
_entity_poly.pdbx_strand_id
1 'polypeptide(L)'
;MKAILAFSAVGSLREEIAPGDFILPSQAIDRTKGVRPVSFFEGMSIVAHAAFGDPFSTKLVAWLESRVREVLEEEGRGVKLHTDKTVICIEGPQFSTRAESIMYRSWGADLINMSVLPESKLAREAELGYGHRSHVIMLFSR
;
A
#
# COMPACT_ATOMS: atom_id res chain seq x y z
N MET A 1 -2.10 -19.09 10.64
CA MET A 1 -1.63 -18.30 9.48
C MET A 1 -0.49 -17.41 9.95
N LYS A 2 0.56 -17.19 9.17
CA LYS A 2 1.73 -16.39 9.60
C LYS A 2 1.87 -15.08 8.83
N ALA A 3 1.25 -14.96 7.67
CA ALA A 3 1.34 -13.81 6.81
C ALA A 3 0.11 -13.67 5.92
N ILE A 4 -0.13 -12.43 5.48
CA ILE A 4 -1.11 -12.06 4.48
C ILE A 4 -0.35 -11.44 3.32
N LEU A 5 -0.65 -11.89 2.11
CA LEU A 5 -0.20 -11.26 0.87
C LEU A 5 -1.43 -10.68 0.16
N ALA A 6 -1.49 -9.36 0.10
CA ALA A 6 -2.57 -8.63 -0.54
C ALA A 6 -2.14 -8.09 -1.91
N PHE A 7 -3.11 -7.97 -2.80
CA PHE A 7 -2.93 -7.42 -4.14
C PHE A 7 -3.97 -6.34 -4.39
N SER A 8 -3.57 -5.20 -4.94
CA SER A 8 -4.53 -4.19 -5.36
C SER A 8 -4.07 -3.39 -6.58
N ALA A 9 -5.05 -2.80 -7.25
CA ALA A 9 -4.82 -1.74 -8.20
C ALA A 9 -4.55 -0.42 -7.47
N VAL A 10 -3.65 0.40 -8.00
CA VAL A 10 -3.28 1.71 -7.44
C VAL A 10 -3.18 2.76 -8.52
N GLY A 11 -3.35 4.01 -8.12
CA GLY A 11 -2.97 5.16 -8.92
C GLY A 11 -1.53 5.59 -8.59
N SER A 12 -0.79 6.01 -9.61
CA SER A 12 0.52 6.62 -9.44
C SER A 12 0.41 8.13 -9.24
N LEU A 13 1.17 8.67 -8.31
CA LEU A 13 1.38 10.09 -8.08
C LEU A 13 2.73 10.57 -8.64
N ARG A 14 3.50 9.69 -9.28
CA ARG A 14 4.84 9.93 -9.83
C ARG A 14 4.90 9.59 -11.31
N GLU A 15 5.55 10.43 -12.10
CA GLU A 15 5.68 10.20 -13.55
C GLU A 15 6.58 9.01 -13.88
N GLU A 16 7.57 8.74 -13.05
CA GLU A 16 8.49 7.61 -13.20
C GLU A 16 7.86 6.25 -12.90
N ILE A 17 6.68 6.22 -12.28
CA ILE A 17 5.93 4.99 -11.98
C ILE A 17 4.76 4.89 -12.97
N ALA A 18 4.97 4.17 -14.05
CA ALA A 18 4.03 4.12 -15.17
C ALA A 18 2.89 3.12 -14.96
N PRO A 19 1.72 3.32 -15.62
CA PRO A 19 0.71 2.28 -15.70
C PRO A 19 1.30 0.99 -16.28
N GLY A 20 0.99 -0.13 -15.63
CA GLY A 20 1.58 -1.44 -15.93
C GLY A 20 2.69 -1.85 -14.96
N ASP A 21 3.34 -0.92 -14.28
CA ASP A 21 4.40 -1.22 -13.32
C ASP A 21 3.86 -1.88 -12.04
N PHE A 22 4.72 -2.61 -11.36
CA PHE A 22 4.46 -3.21 -10.05
C PHE A 22 5.20 -2.47 -8.94
N ILE A 23 4.58 -2.43 -7.77
CA ILE A 23 5.14 -1.78 -6.60
C ILE A 23 5.01 -2.68 -5.37
N LEU A 24 6.07 -2.71 -4.56
CA LEU A 24 6.07 -3.22 -3.19
C LEU A 24 6.26 -2.04 -2.25
N PRO A 25 5.18 -1.48 -1.67
CA PRO A 25 5.30 -0.33 -0.78
C PRO A 25 5.96 -0.72 0.54
N SER A 26 6.70 0.23 1.13
CA SER A 26 7.33 0.10 2.44
C SER A 26 6.61 0.94 3.50
N GLN A 27 5.90 2.01 3.11
CA GLN A 27 5.23 2.94 4.02
C GLN A 27 3.80 3.26 3.56
N ALA A 28 2.97 3.66 4.53
CA ALA A 28 1.59 4.03 4.29
C ALA A 28 1.19 5.31 5.03
N ILE A 29 0.39 6.15 4.37
CA ILE A 29 -0.26 7.32 4.97
C ILE A 29 -1.76 7.05 5.02
N ASP A 30 -2.36 7.20 6.19
CA ASP A 30 -3.80 7.01 6.39
C ASP A 30 -4.57 8.31 6.13
N ARG A 31 -5.41 8.29 5.11
CA ARG A 31 -6.39 9.33 4.78
C ARG A 31 -7.81 8.79 4.72
N THR A 32 -8.05 7.64 5.35
CA THR A 32 -9.40 7.14 5.57
C THR A 32 -10.17 8.05 6.54
N LYS A 33 -11.50 8.07 6.45
CA LYS A 33 -12.35 8.99 7.23
C LYS A 33 -12.81 8.44 8.58
N GLY A 34 -12.22 7.32 9.02
CA GLY A 34 -12.57 6.72 10.30
C GLY A 34 -13.94 6.01 10.32
N VAL A 35 -14.49 5.68 9.15
CA VAL A 35 -15.74 4.91 9.03
C VAL A 35 -15.51 3.42 8.91
N ARG A 36 -14.24 3.00 8.77
CA ARG A 36 -13.83 1.59 8.71
C ARG A 36 -13.47 1.11 10.11
N PRO A 37 -13.80 -0.15 10.48
CA PRO A 37 -13.26 -0.73 11.70
C PRO A 37 -11.74 -0.78 11.60
N VAL A 38 -11.02 -0.23 12.60
CA VAL A 38 -9.56 -0.10 12.58
C VAL A 38 -8.86 -0.99 13.60
N SER A 39 -9.63 -1.72 14.41
CA SER A 39 -9.15 -2.59 15.48
C SER A 39 -10.11 -3.75 15.68
N PHE A 40 -9.59 -4.94 16.02
CA PHE A 40 -10.40 -6.07 16.47
C PHE A 40 -10.99 -5.85 17.88
N PHE A 41 -10.48 -4.86 18.61
CA PHE A 41 -10.92 -4.50 19.97
C PHE A 41 -11.95 -3.37 19.98
N GLU A 42 -12.45 -2.95 18.82
CA GLU A 42 -13.47 -1.91 18.72
C GLU A 42 -14.74 -2.33 19.45
N GLY A 43 -15.26 -1.44 20.32
CA GLY A 43 -16.40 -1.73 21.19
C GLY A 43 -16.11 -2.59 22.41
N MET A 44 -14.87 -3.00 22.65
CA MET A 44 -14.43 -3.70 23.86
C MET A 44 -13.93 -2.72 24.93
N SER A 45 -13.82 -3.20 26.17
CA SER A 45 -13.28 -2.42 27.30
C SER A 45 -11.75 -2.39 27.35
N ILE A 46 -11.07 -2.99 26.36
CA ILE A 46 -9.60 -3.02 26.24
C ILE A 46 -9.17 -2.35 24.95
N VAL A 47 -7.95 -1.81 24.94
CA VAL A 47 -7.32 -1.20 23.77
C VAL A 47 -5.97 -1.86 23.54
N ALA A 48 -5.70 -2.27 22.31
CA ALA A 48 -4.39 -2.77 21.90
C ALA A 48 -3.61 -1.67 21.15
N HIS A 49 -2.44 -1.31 21.66
CA HIS A 49 -1.52 -0.39 21.01
C HIS A 49 -0.42 -1.16 20.29
N ALA A 50 -0.70 -1.59 19.05
CA ALA A 50 0.29 -2.27 18.24
C ALA A 50 1.29 -1.26 17.64
N ALA A 51 2.60 -1.56 17.71
CA ALA A 51 3.62 -0.76 17.04
C ALA A 51 3.42 -0.81 15.52
N PHE A 52 3.26 0.35 14.86
CA PHE A 52 2.89 0.47 13.45
C PHE A 52 3.85 1.37 12.65
N GLY A 53 5.10 1.53 13.09
CA GLY A 53 6.13 2.26 12.35
C GLY A 53 6.44 1.65 10.99
N ASP A 54 6.36 0.32 10.89
CA ASP A 54 6.53 -0.43 9.65
C ASP A 54 5.23 -1.19 9.32
N PRO A 55 4.34 -0.60 8.52
CA PRO A 55 3.04 -1.20 8.20
C PRO A 55 3.13 -2.47 7.36
N PHE A 56 4.25 -2.66 6.64
CA PHE A 56 4.54 -3.83 5.83
C PHE A 56 5.69 -4.64 6.43
N SER A 57 5.60 -5.97 6.35
CA SER A 57 6.66 -6.86 6.84
C SER A 57 7.89 -6.79 5.92
N THR A 58 8.99 -6.25 6.41
CA THR A 58 10.25 -6.12 5.66
C THR A 58 10.74 -7.48 5.13
N LYS A 59 10.62 -8.55 5.94
CA LYS A 59 11.00 -9.91 5.54
C LYS A 59 10.13 -10.43 4.39
N LEU A 60 8.81 -10.19 4.45
CA LEU A 60 7.88 -10.63 3.41
C LEU A 60 8.08 -9.81 2.13
N VAL A 61 8.29 -8.50 2.26
CA VAL A 61 8.56 -7.62 1.12
C VAL A 61 9.85 -8.01 0.41
N ALA A 62 10.94 -8.26 1.15
CA ALA A 62 12.22 -8.69 0.57
C ALA A 62 12.11 -10.05 -0.17
N TRP A 63 11.36 -11.00 0.43
CA TRP A 63 11.09 -12.29 -0.23
C TRP A 63 10.27 -12.10 -1.51
N LEU A 64 9.22 -11.26 -1.49
CA LEU A 64 8.42 -10.94 -2.66
C LEU A 64 9.23 -10.25 -3.74
N GLU A 65 10.09 -9.30 -3.37
CA GLU A 65 10.94 -8.58 -4.31
C GLU A 65 11.78 -9.53 -5.15
N SER A 66 12.46 -10.48 -4.51
CA SER A 66 13.29 -11.44 -5.22
C SER A 66 12.49 -12.27 -6.23
N ARG A 67 11.29 -12.72 -5.83
CA ARG A 67 10.43 -13.55 -6.70
C ARG A 67 9.79 -12.75 -7.84
N VAL A 68 9.37 -11.54 -7.57
CA VAL A 68 8.77 -10.69 -8.60
C VAL A 68 9.81 -10.28 -9.64
N ARG A 69 11.05 -9.96 -9.22
CA ARG A 69 12.15 -9.66 -10.16
C ARG A 69 12.46 -10.84 -11.07
N GLU A 70 12.59 -12.05 -10.51
CA GLU A 70 12.83 -13.29 -11.25
C GLU A 70 11.76 -13.49 -12.36
N VAL A 71 10.48 -13.38 -12.01
CA VAL A 71 9.37 -13.53 -12.97
C VAL A 71 9.37 -12.43 -14.04
N LEU A 72 9.65 -11.18 -13.65
CA LEU A 72 9.66 -10.06 -14.61
C LEU A 72 10.82 -10.15 -15.60
N GLU A 73 11.97 -10.65 -15.17
CA GLU A 73 13.12 -10.93 -16.04
C GLU A 73 12.80 -12.05 -17.04
N GLU A 74 12.17 -13.15 -16.58
CA GLU A 74 11.75 -14.25 -17.43
C GLU A 74 10.71 -13.83 -18.48
N GLU A 75 9.75 -12.98 -18.09
CA GLU A 75 8.70 -12.51 -19.00
C GLU A 75 9.18 -11.53 -20.06
N GLY A 76 10.23 -10.75 -19.80
CA GLY A 76 10.86 -9.83 -20.76
C GLY A 76 9.97 -8.70 -21.27
N ARG A 77 8.87 -8.37 -20.58
CA ARG A 77 7.85 -7.40 -21.05
C ARG A 77 8.19 -5.92 -20.78
N GLY A 78 9.35 -5.64 -20.18
CA GLY A 78 9.77 -4.29 -19.85
C GLY A 78 8.99 -3.64 -18.67
N VAL A 79 8.18 -4.42 -17.96
CA VAL A 79 7.46 -4.00 -16.75
C VAL A 79 8.46 -3.81 -15.61
N LYS A 80 8.34 -2.69 -14.88
CA LYS A 80 9.26 -2.38 -13.78
C LYS A 80 8.66 -2.76 -12.43
N LEU A 81 9.55 -3.12 -11.51
CA LEU A 81 9.24 -3.25 -10.10
C LEU A 81 9.87 -2.08 -9.33
N HIS A 82 9.03 -1.34 -8.61
CA HIS A 82 9.45 -0.27 -7.72
C HIS A 82 9.31 -0.72 -6.27
N THR A 83 10.30 -0.38 -5.45
CA THR A 83 10.34 -0.65 -4.01
C THR A 83 10.51 0.65 -3.23
N ASP A 84 10.43 0.59 -1.90
CA ASP A 84 10.57 1.75 -1.01
C ASP A 84 9.67 2.94 -1.34
N LYS A 85 8.42 2.63 -1.68
CA LYS A 85 7.40 3.61 -2.03
C LYS A 85 6.38 3.77 -0.91
N THR A 86 5.86 4.99 -0.78
CA THR A 86 4.80 5.33 0.17
C THR A 86 3.45 5.32 -0.52
N VAL A 87 2.52 4.51 -0.01
CA VAL A 87 1.13 4.50 -0.46
C VAL A 87 0.25 5.34 0.47
N ILE A 88 -0.55 6.23 -0.10
CA ILE A 88 -1.62 6.92 0.65
C ILE A 88 -2.93 6.18 0.43
N CYS A 89 -3.60 5.84 1.53
CA CYS A 89 -4.90 5.18 1.50
C CYS A 89 -6.01 6.19 1.76
N ILE A 90 -6.86 6.41 0.76
CA ILE A 90 -8.04 7.28 0.87
C ILE A 90 -9.31 6.46 1.08
N GLU A 91 -10.38 7.09 1.55
CA GLU A 91 -11.64 6.38 1.81
C GLU A 91 -12.32 5.91 0.53
N GLY A 92 -12.37 6.72 -0.51
CA GLY A 92 -13.23 6.47 -1.67
C GLY A 92 -14.73 6.75 -1.37
N PRO A 93 -15.64 6.30 -2.24
CA PRO A 93 -15.42 5.66 -3.53
C PRO A 93 -14.90 6.59 -4.64
N GLN A 94 -14.95 7.92 -4.43
CA GLN A 94 -14.42 8.88 -5.39
C GLN A 94 -12.88 8.87 -5.36
N PHE A 95 -12.29 9.12 -6.52
CA PHE A 95 -10.85 9.41 -6.60
C PHE A 95 -10.55 10.78 -5.99
N SER A 96 -9.29 11.00 -5.65
CA SER A 96 -8.81 12.31 -5.18
C SER A 96 -8.99 13.39 -6.24
N THR A 97 -9.29 14.60 -5.78
CA THR A 97 -9.23 15.79 -6.63
C THR A 97 -7.79 16.07 -7.05
N ARG A 98 -7.60 16.92 -8.09
CA ARG A 98 -6.25 17.36 -8.48
C ARG A 98 -5.51 18.03 -7.32
N ALA A 99 -6.19 18.89 -6.56
CA ALA A 99 -5.61 19.57 -5.41
C ALA A 99 -5.15 18.60 -4.31
N GLU A 100 -5.96 17.58 -4.01
CA GLU A 100 -5.59 16.51 -3.07
C GLU A 100 -4.40 15.71 -3.58
N SER A 101 -4.36 15.34 -4.87
CA SER A 101 -3.24 14.60 -5.46
C SER A 101 -1.93 15.40 -5.38
N ILE A 102 -1.95 16.70 -5.62
CA ILE A 102 -0.80 17.59 -5.47
C ILE A 102 -0.36 17.64 -4.00
N MET A 103 -1.30 17.77 -3.07
CA MET A 103 -1.04 17.74 -1.64
C MET A 103 -0.40 16.42 -1.20
N TYR A 104 -0.94 15.29 -1.64
CA TYR A 104 -0.38 13.97 -1.29
C TYR A 104 1.04 13.77 -1.83
N ARG A 105 1.32 14.27 -3.05
CA ARG A 105 2.69 14.30 -3.59
C ARG A 105 3.64 15.11 -2.71
N SER A 106 3.19 16.27 -2.21
CA SER A 106 4.01 17.12 -1.34
C SER A 106 4.29 16.48 0.03
N TRP A 107 3.44 15.56 0.47
CA TRP A 107 3.66 14.75 1.68
C TRP A 107 4.61 13.58 1.46
N GLY A 108 5.10 13.37 0.25
CA GLY A 108 5.99 12.25 -0.08
C GLY A 108 5.26 10.98 -0.49
N ALA A 109 3.94 11.00 -0.73
CA ALA A 109 3.24 9.84 -1.26
C ALA A 109 3.61 9.61 -2.73
N ASP A 110 3.81 8.35 -3.09
CA ASP A 110 4.10 7.90 -4.46
C ASP A 110 2.88 7.28 -5.13
N LEU A 111 2.02 6.66 -4.34
CA LEU A 111 0.86 5.90 -4.78
C LEU A 111 -0.39 6.29 -4.02
N ILE A 112 -1.54 6.04 -4.63
CA ILE A 112 -2.86 6.22 -4.02
C ILE A 112 -3.68 4.95 -4.18
N ASN A 113 -4.33 4.50 -3.09
CA ASN A 113 -5.23 3.38 -3.11
C ASN A 113 -6.38 3.55 -2.09
N MET A 114 -7.24 2.53 -1.97
CA MET A 114 -8.41 2.54 -1.08
C MET A 114 -8.49 1.31 -0.16
N SER A 115 -7.48 0.42 -0.15
CA SER A 115 -7.63 -0.90 0.47
C SER A 115 -6.53 -1.27 1.47
N VAL A 116 -5.33 -0.72 1.37
CA VAL A 116 -4.21 -1.10 2.23
C VAL A 116 -4.48 -0.86 3.72
N LEU A 117 -5.37 0.08 4.03
CA LEU A 117 -5.89 0.33 5.37
C LEU A 117 -7.41 0.12 5.40
N PRO A 118 -7.92 -0.56 6.42
CA PRO A 118 -7.26 -0.98 7.68
C PRO A 118 -6.54 -2.35 7.62
N GLU A 119 -6.43 -3.03 6.48
CA GLU A 119 -5.88 -4.39 6.40
C GLU A 119 -4.53 -4.53 7.12
N SER A 120 -3.57 -3.63 6.85
CA SER A 120 -2.25 -3.70 7.49
C SER A 120 -2.30 -3.43 9.00
N LYS A 121 -3.23 -2.58 9.48
CA LYS A 121 -3.45 -2.34 10.91
C LYS A 121 -3.96 -3.61 11.61
N LEU A 122 -5.00 -4.21 11.05
CA LEU A 122 -5.61 -5.43 11.58
C LEU A 122 -4.64 -6.62 11.52
N ALA A 123 -3.86 -6.73 10.45
CA ALA A 123 -2.80 -7.74 10.37
C ALA A 123 -1.76 -7.56 11.50
N ARG A 124 -1.38 -6.32 11.79
CA ARG A 124 -0.44 -6.03 12.88
C ARG A 124 -1.01 -6.40 14.24
N GLU A 125 -2.28 -6.08 14.53
CA GLU A 125 -2.95 -6.51 15.77
C GLU A 125 -3.02 -8.03 15.91
N ALA A 126 -3.22 -8.74 14.80
CA ALA A 126 -3.25 -10.19 14.75
C ALA A 126 -1.85 -10.85 14.71
N GLU A 127 -0.78 -10.08 14.87
CA GLU A 127 0.63 -10.54 14.80
C GLU A 127 0.97 -11.25 13.48
N LEU A 128 0.34 -10.83 12.37
CA LEU A 128 0.57 -11.36 11.03
C LEU A 128 1.53 -10.46 10.25
N GLY A 129 2.45 -11.04 9.50
CA GLY A 129 3.20 -10.32 8.48
C GLY A 129 2.26 -9.87 7.36
N TYR A 130 2.28 -8.59 7.00
CA TYR A 130 1.49 -8.05 5.89
C TYR A 130 2.41 -7.61 4.76
N GLY A 131 2.22 -8.19 3.59
CA GLY A 131 2.87 -7.81 2.35
C GLY A 131 1.84 -7.36 1.33
N HIS A 132 2.14 -6.32 0.60
CA HIS A 132 1.23 -5.76 -0.40
C HIS A 132 1.96 -5.59 -1.73
N ARG A 133 1.39 -6.14 -2.81
CA ARG A 133 1.81 -5.90 -4.18
C ARG A 133 0.78 -5.07 -4.90
N SER A 134 1.19 -3.91 -5.38
CA SER A 134 0.36 -2.99 -6.13
C SER A 134 0.63 -3.10 -7.63
N HIS A 135 -0.43 -2.93 -8.43
CA HIS A 135 -0.35 -2.79 -9.87
C HIS A 135 -0.87 -1.42 -10.28
N VAL A 136 -0.06 -0.66 -10.99
CA VAL A 136 -0.45 0.70 -11.43
C VAL A 136 -1.41 0.62 -12.58
N ILE A 137 -2.59 1.20 -12.41
CA ILE A 137 -3.63 1.25 -13.45
C ILE A 137 -3.85 2.67 -13.99
N MET A 138 -3.38 3.69 -13.29
CA MET A 138 -3.69 5.09 -13.58
C MET A 138 -2.58 6.03 -13.09
N LEU A 139 -2.37 7.14 -13.80
CA LEU A 139 -1.44 8.21 -13.43
C LEU A 139 -2.22 9.47 -13.04
N PHE A 140 -1.96 10.02 -11.86
CA PHE A 140 -2.56 11.25 -11.30
C PHE A 140 -1.60 12.46 -11.37
N SER A 141 -0.72 12.51 -12.35
CA SER A 141 0.36 13.52 -12.42
C SER A 141 -0.02 14.84 -13.12
N ARG A 142 -1.27 14.97 -13.60
CA ARG A 142 -1.71 16.18 -14.32
C ARG A 142 -2.85 16.89 -13.65
#